data_2890a26b18aff82cdb57da304130481e
#
_entry.id   2890a26b18aff82cdb57da304130481e
#
_cell.length_a   1.000
_cell.length_b   1.000
_cell.length_c   1.000
_cell.angle_alpha   90.00
_cell.angle_beta   90.00
_cell.angle_gamma   90.00
#
_symmetry.space_group_name_H-M   'P 1'
#
loop_
_entity.id
_entity.type
_entity.pdbx_description
1 polymer ?
#
loop_
_entity_poly.entity_id
_entity_poly.type
_entity_poly.pdbx_seq_one_letter_code
_entity_poly.pdbx_strand_id
1 'polypeptide(L)'
;MSSYIVWKYAHLLMFVFWVGTDMGVFLAARRCTDPKLSFATRVTLLHMALRIELLPRTMWKAALPFGVMLSRDMGLLPISPGMLVAVWVFSLAWWAISMTGAW
;
A
#
# COMPACT_ATOMS: atom_id res chain seq x y z
N MET A 1 2.02 -25.30 8.62
CA MET A 1 2.47 -23.95 8.94
C MET A 1 1.30 -23.17 9.53
N SER A 2 1.48 -22.49 10.64
CA SER A 2 0.38 -21.76 11.25
C SER A 2 0.03 -20.52 10.42
N SER A 3 -1.26 -20.13 10.43
CA SER A 3 -1.71 -18.92 9.77
C SER A 3 -1.01 -17.67 10.32
N TYR A 4 -0.63 -17.69 11.60
CA TYR A 4 0.13 -16.63 12.24
C TYR A 4 1.41 -16.28 11.47
N ILE A 5 2.19 -17.29 11.09
CA ILE A 5 3.45 -17.08 10.37
C ILE A 5 3.18 -16.46 8.99
N VAL A 6 2.17 -16.95 8.29
CA VAL A 6 1.79 -16.42 6.98
C VAL A 6 1.42 -14.94 7.07
N TRP A 7 0.53 -14.59 8.00
CA TRP A 7 0.09 -13.21 8.18
C TRP A 7 1.22 -12.30 8.66
N LYS A 8 2.09 -12.81 9.52
CA LYS A 8 3.26 -12.07 10.01
C LYS A 8 4.19 -11.68 8.86
N TYR A 9 4.57 -12.63 8.03
CA TYR A 9 5.48 -12.35 6.91
C TYR A 9 4.81 -11.47 5.85
N ALA A 10 3.55 -11.71 5.55
CA ALA A 10 2.81 -10.87 4.61
C ALA A 10 2.77 -9.42 5.08
N HIS A 11 2.51 -9.20 6.37
CA HIS A 11 2.46 -7.87 6.96
C HIS A 11 3.83 -7.17 6.91
N LEU A 12 4.90 -7.90 7.20
CA LEU A 12 6.27 -7.38 7.12
C LEU A 12 6.64 -7.03 5.68
N LEU A 13 6.29 -7.88 4.71
CA LEU A 13 6.55 -7.60 3.30
C LEU A 13 5.82 -6.35 2.82
N MET A 14 4.61 -6.12 3.30
CA MET A 14 3.87 -4.90 2.98
C MET A 14 4.60 -3.66 3.43
N PHE A 15 5.19 -3.69 4.62
CA PHE A 15 5.98 -2.58 5.12
C PHE A 15 7.19 -2.30 4.24
N VAL A 16 7.91 -3.36 3.82
CA VAL A 16 9.09 -3.23 2.97
C VAL A 16 8.71 -2.64 1.60
N PHE A 17 7.66 -3.17 0.97
CA PHE A 17 7.20 -2.66 -0.32
C PHE A 17 6.64 -1.25 -0.25
N TRP A 18 6.01 -0.90 0.87
CA TRP A 18 5.53 0.46 1.07
C TRP A 18 6.69 1.44 1.17
N VAL A 19 7.62 1.21 2.11
CA VAL A 19 8.73 2.15 2.37
C VAL A 19 9.68 2.21 1.18
N GLY A 20 10.05 1.06 0.61
CA GLY A 20 11.01 1.00 -0.49
C GLY A 20 10.51 1.70 -1.75
N THR A 21 9.27 1.41 -2.15
CA THR A 21 8.70 2.05 -3.35
C THR A 21 8.35 3.51 -3.12
N ASP A 22 7.97 3.88 -1.90
CA ASP A 22 7.68 5.28 -1.57
C ASP A 22 8.93 6.16 -1.70
N MET A 23 10.10 5.63 -1.37
CA MET A 23 11.36 6.32 -1.61
C MET A 23 11.58 6.57 -3.09
N GLY A 24 11.25 5.60 -3.96
CA GLY A 24 11.33 5.76 -5.40
C GLY A 24 10.39 6.84 -5.92
N VAL A 25 9.18 6.89 -5.39
CA VAL A 25 8.21 7.96 -5.71
C VAL A 25 8.76 9.32 -5.32
N PHE A 26 9.33 9.43 -4.13
CA PHE A 26 9.91 10.68 -3.64
C PHE A 26 11.04 11.16 -4.55
N LEU A 27 11.95 10.27 -4.92
CA LEU A 27 13.09 10.62 -5.79
C LEU A 27 12.61 11.06 -7.18
N ALA A 28 11.65 10.35 -7.77
CA ALA A 28 11.11 10.71 -9.06
C ALA A 28 10.37 12.06 -9.01
N ALA A 29 9.57 12.29 -7.99
CA ALA A 29 8.85 13.53 -7.79
C ALA A 29 9.80 14.71 -7.60
N ARG A 30 10.86 14.51 -6.82
CA ARG A 30 11.88 15.51 -6.59
C ARG A 30 12.59 15.88 -7.91
N ARG A 31 12.84 14.88 -8.75
CA ARG A 31 13.48 15.10 -10.04
C ARG A 31 12.61 15.92 -10.99
N CYS A 32 11.29 15.85 -10.85
CA CYS A 32 10.35 16.64 -11.66
C CYS A 32 10.51 18.14 -11.45
N THR A 33 11.09 18.56 -10.34
CA THR A 33 11.28 19.99 -10.01
C THR A 33 12.58 20.55 -10.53
N ASP A 34 13.44 19.78 -11.18
CA ASP A 34 14.71 20.24 -11.71
C ASP A 34 14.49 21.10 -12.94
N PRO A 35 14.82 22.42 -12.88
CA PRO A 35 14.58 23.33 -14.01
C PRO A 35 15.50 23.04 -15.21
N LYS A 36 16.55 22.23 -15.03
CA LYS A 36 17.45 21.86 -16.12
C LYS A 36 16.84 20.82 -17.06
N LEU A 37 15.79 20.11 -16.60
CA LEU A 37 15.11 19.11 -17.41
C LEU A 37 14.06 19.76 -18.29
N SER A 38 13.86 19.19 -19.50
CA SER A 38 12.80 19.65 -20.39
C SER A 38 11.43 19.40 -19.78
N PHE A 39 10.44 20.17 -20.19
CA PHE A 39 9.07 19.99 -19.71
C PHE A 39 8.56 18.57 -19.99
N ALA A 40 8.83 18.04 -21.18
CA ALA A 40 8.41 16.68 -21.56
C ALA A 40 9.01 15.63 -20.63
N THR A 41 10.30 15.75 -20.28
CA THR A 41 10.98 14.85 -19.36
C THR A 41 10.36 14.92 -17.96
N ARG A 42 10.07 16.13 -17.49
CA ARG A 42 9.46 16.37 -16.18
C ARG A 42 8.07 15.73 -16.09
N VAL A 43 7.26 15.87 -17.13
CA VAL A 43 5.93 15.25 -17.20
C VAL A 43 6.04 13.73 -17.20
N THR A 44 7.00 13.16 -17.94
CA THR A 44 7.23 11.71 -17.95
C THR A 44 7.60 11.20 -16.57
N LEU A 45 8.50 11.88 -15.86
CA LEU A 45 8.89 11.52 -14.49
C LEU A 45 7.72 11.61 -13.53
N LEU A 46 6.86 12.61 -13.67
CA LEU A 46 5.67 12.73 -12.84
C LEU A 46 4.71 11.57 -13.06
N HIS A 47 4.47 11.19 -14.31
CA HIS A 47 3.61 10.05 -14.62
C HIS A 47 4.19 8.74 -14.08
N MET A 48 5.51 8.56 -14.16
CA MET A 48 6.17 7.39 -13.56
C MET A 48 5.99 7.36 -12.05
N ALA A 49 6.18 8.51 -11.39
CA ALA A 49 5.99 8.61 -9.94
C ALA A 49 4.56 8.24 -9.54
N LEU A 50 3.56 8.74 -10.27
CA LEU A 50 2.16 8.45 -9.99
C LEU A 50 1.84 6.96 -10.18
N ARG A 51 2.44 6.31 -11.15
CA ARG A 51 2.24 4.87 -11.37
C ARG A 51 2.94 4.03 -10.30
N ILE A 52 4.16 4.37 -9.93
CA ILE A 52 4.89 3.68 -8.87
C ILE A 52 4.15 3.82 -7.53
N GLU A 53 3.53 4.97 -7.29
CA GLU A 53 2.78 5.24 -6.06
C GLU A 53 1.60 4.27 -5.85
N LEU A 54 1.11 3.62 -6.90
CA LEU A 54 0.00 2.66 -6.76
C LEU A 54 0.38 1.48 -5.85
N LEU A 55 1.65 1.06 -5.85
CA LEU A 55 2.10 -0.04 -5.00
C LEU A 55 2.13 0.35 -3.51
N PRO A 56 2.81 1.45 -3.08
CA PRO A 56 2.73 1.87 -1.67
C PRO A 56 1.31 2.20 -1.23
N ARG A 57 0.49 2.77 -2.11
CA ARG A 57 -0.91 3.04 -1.81
C ARG A 57 -1.68 1.75 -1.51
N THR A 58 -1.47 0.71 -2.30
CA THR A 58 -2.08 -0.60 -2.09
C THR A 58 -1.56 -1.25 -0.81
N MET A 59 -0.24 -1.25 -0.61
CA MET A 59 0.38 -1.89 0.55
C MET A 59 -0.05 -1.24 1.86
N TRP A 60 -0.13 0.08 1.89
CA TRP A 60 -0.54 0.82 3.07
C TRP A 60 -1.97 0.47 3.48
N LYS A 61 -2.88 0.38 2.53
CA LYS A 61 -4.27 0.03 2.80
C LYS A 61 -4.45 -1.44 3.14
N ALA A 62 -3.71 -2.32 2.47
CA ALA A 62 -3.75 -3.75 2.75
C ALA A 62 -3.17 -4.09 4.13
N ALA A 63 -2.33 -3.24 4.69
CA ALA A 63 -1.76 -3.46 6.02
C ALA A 63 -2.85 -3.53 7.10
N LEU A 64 -3.97 -2.82 6.94
CA LEU A 64 -5.08 -2.86 7.91
C LEU A 64 -5.68 -4.27 8.03
N PRO A 65 -6.23 -4.90 6.98
CA PRO A 65 -6.81 -6.22 7.13
C PRO A 65 -5.78 -7.29 7.48
N PHE A 66 -4.57 -7.20 6.94
CA PHE A 66 -3.51 -8.17 7.26
C PHE A 66 -3.05 -8.03 8.71
N GLY A 67 -2.96 -6.80 9.22
CA GLY A 67 -2.65 -6.55 10.63
C GLY A 67 -3.75 -7.06 11.56
N VAL A 68 -5.01 -6.90 11.17
CA VAL A 68 -6.15 -7.42 11.94
C VAL A 68 -6.11 -8.96 11.99
N MET A 69 -5.83 -9.62 10.85
CA MET A 69 -5.70 -11.08 10.82
C MET A 69 -4.54 -11.57 11.69
N LEU A 70 -3.41 -10.87 11.64
CA LEU A 70 -2.26 -11.19 12.48
C LEU A 70 -2.60 -11.03 13.96
N SER A 71 -3.23 -9.92 14.35
CA SER A 71 -3.60 -9.66 15.73
C SER A 71 -4.60 -10.71 16.25
N ARG A 72 -5.54 -11.14 15.41
CA ARG A 72 -6.47 -12.20 15.77
C ARG A 72 -5.75 -13.51 16.01
N ASP A 73 -4.83 -13.89 15.13
CA ASP A 73 -4.07 -15.13 15.25
C ASP A 73 -3.13 -15.12 16.46
N MET A 74 -2.70 -13.94 16.91
CA MET A 74 -1.90 -13.79 18.13
C MET A 74 -2.75 -13.78 19.40
N GLY A 75 -4.07 -13.76 19.26
CA GLY A 75 -4.98 -13.68 20.42
C GLY A 75 -5.07 -12.30 21.05
N LEU A 76 -4.54 -11.27 20.41
CA LEU A 76 -4.57 -9.91 20.93
C LEU A 76 -5.89 -9.20 20.67
N LEU A 77 -6.62 -9.63 19.65
CA LEU A 77 -7.84 -8.99 19.20
C LEU A 77 -8.94 -10.04 19.02
N PRO A 78 -9.88 -10.15 19.99
CA PRO A 78 -11.01 -11.07 19.86
C PRO A 78 -12.06 -10.48 18.92
N ILE A 79 -11.96 -10.84 17.66
CA ILE A 79 -12.86 -10.33 16.63
C ILE A 79 -13.73 -11.45 16.09
N SER A 80 -15.04 -11.19 15.94
CA SER A 80 -15.98 -12.16 15.41
C SER A 80 -15.78 -12.34 13.90
N PRO A 81 -16.18 -13.50 13.32
CA PRO A 81 -16.13 -13.68 11.87
C PRO A 81 -16.89 -12.61 11.10
N GLY A 82 -18.02 -12.13 11.63
CA GLY A 82 -18.79 -11.06 11.00
C GLY A 82 -18.01 -9.76 10.93
N MET A 83 -17.29 -9.41 11.99
CA MET A 83 -16.44 -8.21 12.00
C MET A 83 -15.24 -8.35 11.06
N LEU A 84 -14.69 -9.56 10.93
CA LEU A 84 -13.63 -9.82 9.95
C LEU A 84 -14.10 -9.56 8.53
N VAL A 85 -15.28 -10.05 8.18
CA VAL A 85 -15.89 -9.80 6.88
C VAL A 85 -16.06 -8.30 6.66
N ALA A 86 -16.55 -7.58 7.66
CA ALA A 86 -16.73 -6.14 7.60
C ALA A 86 -15.41 -5.39 7.35
N VAL A 87 -14.33 -5.79 8.04
CA VAL A 87 -13.00 -5.21 7.87
C VAL A 87 -12.49 -5.43 6.44
N TRP A 88 -12.61 -6.66 5.92
CA TRP A 88 -12.16 -6.97 4.56
C TRP A 88 -12.98 -6.23 3.50
N VAL A 89 -14.30 -6.17 3.66
CA VAL A 89 -15.17 -5.45 2.72
C VAL A 89 -14.83 -3.96 2.73
N PHE A 90 -14.69 -3.37 3.91
CA PHE A 90 -14.30 -1.96 4.05
C PHE A 90 -12.94 -1.70 3.38
N SER A 91 -11.96 -2.55 3.63
CA SER A 91 -10.60 -2.39 3.11
C SER A 91 -10.58 -2.49 1.59
N LEU A 92 -11.29 -3.46 1.02
CA LEU A 92 -11.38 -3.63 -0.43
C LEU A 92 -12.10 -2.46 -1.10
N ALA A 93 -13.18 -1.96 -0.48
CA ALA A 93 -13.90 -0.79 -0.99
C ALA A 93 -13.01 0.45 -0.95
N TRP A 94 -12.30 0.66 0.14
CA TRP A 94 -11.39 1.78 0.29
C TRP A 94 -10.26 1.72 -0.74
N TRP A 95 -9.68 0.55 -0.92
CA TRP A 95 -8.65 0.36 -1.93
C TRP A 95 -9.19 0.66 -3.34
N ALA A 96 -10.35 0.10 -3.68
CA ALA A 96 -10.97 0.29 -4.99
C ALA A 96 -11.26 1.76 -5.27
N ILE A 97 -11.83 2.47 -4.29
CA ILE A 97 -12.13 3.91 -4.41
C ILE A 97 -10.83 4.71 -4.60
N SER A 98 -9.79 4.37 -3.85
CA SER A 98 -8.51 5.08 -3.94
C SER A 98 -7.77 4.83 -5.25
N MET A 99 -8.10 3.75 -5.96
CA MET A 99 -7.51 3.45 -7.27
C MET A 99 -8.27 4.12 -8.42
N THR A 100 -9.49 4.60 -8.18
CA THR A 100 -10.24 5.33 -9.21
C THR A 100 -9.53 6.65 -9.50
N GLY A 101 -9.43 7.00 -10.77
CA GLY A 101 -8.73 8.21 -11.20
C GLY A 101 -7.21 8.10 -11.22
N ALA A 102 -6.65 6.93 -10.88
CA ALA A 102 -5.21 6.70 -10.91
C ALA A 102 -4.68 6.41 -12.32
N TRP A 103 -5.55 6.29 -13.30
CA TRP A 103 -5.25 5.92 -14.69
C TRP A 103 -5.32 7.09 -15.65
#